data_6c1ec2ea600501e82b76c90f91f56858
#
_entry.id   6c1ec2ea600501e82b76c90f91f56858
#
_cell.length_a   1.000
_cell.length_b   1.000
_cell.length_c   1.000
_cell.angle_alpha   90.00
_cell.angle_beta   90.00
_cell.angle_gamma   90.00
#
_symmetry.space_group_name_H-M   'P 1'
#
loop_
_entity.id
_entity.type
_entity.pdbx_description
1 polymer ?
#
loop_
_entity_poly.entity_id
_entity_poly.type
_entity_poly.pdbx_seq_one_letter_code
_entity_poly.pdbx_strand_id
1 'polypeptide(L)'
;MKIGDLLLLLMVVSISTLSASAQQLVSRSRATTLPSPVTSNISTLYANDPIAHSLCFTDGKEGGVFQNGEPRNRCSHIEFDAYKVGNLSVGIQGGEVGRILDLGTDDELSKQYGYQQTVGRGQGFASIEFRDGKLLIVKNRRAGTRQELTEERRLFEASRGMSSAEAKAGHIYLARITDSHNRDFQILVKLLVLTARPGESVTFRWELL
;
A
#
# COMPACT_ATOMS: atom_id res chain seq x y z
N MET A 1 79.88 -3.24 -58.43
CA MET A 1 80.07 -1.78 -58.29
C MET A 1 79.02 -1.28 -57.28
N LYS A 2 79.53 -0.73 -56.22
CA LYS A 2 78.93 0.26 -55.28
C LYS A 2 77.80 -0.22 -54.38
N ILE A 3 78.13 -0.31 -53.14
CA ILE A 3 78.06 0.68 -52.06
C ILE A 3 76.63 0.85 -51.64
N GLY A 4 76.25 0.39 -50.54
CA GLY A 4 76.34 0.95 -49.19
C GLY A 4 74.96 1.36 -48.80
N ASP A 5 74.57 0.95 -47.78
CA ASP A 5 74.06 1.82 -46.75
C ASP A 5 73.45 1.06 -45.58
N LEU A 6 74.06 1.28 -44.53
CA LEU A 6 73.75 0.93 -43.18
C LEU A 6 72.44 1.60 -42.78
N LEU A 7 71.36 0.86 -42.62
CA LEU A 7 70.16 1.42 -42.05
C LEU A 7 70.04 0.95 -40.62
N LEU A 8 70.21 1.89 -39.77
CA LEU A 8 70.11 1.82 -38.31
C LEU A 8 68.68 1.48 -37.94
N LEU A 9 68.49 0.28 -37.46
CA LEU A 9 67.18 -0.15 -36.98
C LEU A 9 66.97 0.33 -35.54
N LEU A 10 66.28 1.46 -35.38
CA LEU A 10 65.84 1.99 -34.10
C LEU A 10 64.64 1.14 -33.64
N MET A 11 64.89 0.22 -32.73
CA MET A 11 63.81 -0.44 -31.99
C MET A 11 63.20 0.55 -31.02
N VAL A 12 62.08 1.08 -31.38
CA VAL A 12 61.20 1.77 -30.43
C VAL A 12 60.42 0.73 -29.61
N VAL A 13 60.89 0.48 -28.41
CA VAL A 13 60.17 -0.33 -27.43
C VAL A 13 59.02 0.50 -26.93
N SER A 14 57.86 0.28 -27.50
CA SER A 14 56.59 0.84 -26.97
C SER A 14 56.19 0.06 -25.73
N ILE A 15 56.44 0.65 -24.58
CA ILE A 15 55.94 0.16 -23.30
C ILE A 15 54.44 0.50 -23.26
N SER A 16 53.62 -0.46 -23.62
CA SER A 16 52.17 -0.36 -23.44
C SER A 16 51.86 -0.54 -21.96
N THR A 17 51.65 0.55 -21.25
CA THR A 17 51.09 0.52 -19.90
C THR A 17 49.64 0.05 -19.98
N LEU A 18 49.42 -1.20 -19.64
CA LEU A 18 48.07 -1.72 -19.36
C LEU A 18 47.54 -1.00 -18.13
N SER A 19 46.69 0.00 -18.37
CA SER A 19 45.85 0.57 -17.34
C SER A 19 44.78 -0.45 -17.01
N ALA A 20 45.01 -1.22 -15.97
CA ALA A 20 43.96 -2.07 -15.37
C ALA A 20 42.90 -1.15 -14.76
N SER A 21 41.86 -0.88 -15.52
CA SER A 21 40.64 -0.27 -15.01
C SER A 21 40.01 -1.27 -14.06
N ALA A 22 40.26 -1.10 -12.77
CA ALA A 22 39.51 -1.76 -11.73
C ALA A 22 38.05 -1.28 -11.84
N GLN A 23 37.25 -2.02 -12.56
CA GLN A 23 35.78 -1.90 -12.46
C GLN A 23 35.40 -2.29 -11.04
N GLN A 24 35.23 -1.29 -10.19
CA GLN A 24 34.52 -1.44 -8.93
C GLN A 24 33.11 -1.94 -9.26
N LEU A 25 32.91 -3.22 -9.13
CA LEU A 25 31.61 -3.81 -8.94
C LEU A 25 31.02 -3.18 -7.67
N VAL A 26 30.33 -2.06 -7.86
CA VAL A 26 29.43 -1.53 -6.85
C VAL A 26 28.33 -2.57 -6.72
N SER A 27 28.55 -3.52 -5.83
CA SER A 27 27.46 -4.35 -5.28
C SER A 27 26.44 -3.37 -4.72
N ARG A 28 25.44 -3.05 -5.53
CA ARG A 28 24.21 -2.46 -5.02
C ARG A 28 23.62 -3.49 -4.07
N SER A 29 24.04 -3.44 -2.82
CA SER A 29 23.30 -4.02 -1.73
C SER A 29 21.90 -3.42 -1.85
N ARG A 30 20.99 -4.21 -2.38
CA ARG A 30 19.58 -3.95 -2.33
C ARG A 30 19.28 -3.90 -0.83
N ALA A 31 19.28 -2.70 -0.27
CA ALA A 31 18.87 -2.48 1.09
C ALA A 31 17.46 -3.10 1.16
N THR A 32 17.39 -4.27 1.76
CA THR A 32 16.11 -4.85 2.15
C THR A 32 15.58 -3.87 3.19
N THR A 33 14.75 -2.95 2.74
CA THR A 33 14.04 -2.05 3.63
C THR A 33 13.24 -2.97 4.53
N LEU A 34 13.68 -3.09 5.78
CA LEU A 34 12.88 -3.71 6.81
C LEU A 34 11.52 -3.02 6.76
N PRO A 35 10.41 -3.75 6.72
CA PRO A 35 9.12 -3.13 6.73
C PRO A 35 9.07 -2.22 7.95
N SER A 36 8.84 -0.93 7.71
CA SER A 36 8.62 0.04 8.78
C SER A 36 7.59 -0.55 9.73
N PRO A 37 7.77 -0.38 11.05
CA PRO A 37 6.79 -0.88 12.00
C PRO A 37 5.42 -0.36 11.57
N VAL A 38 4.48 -1.27 11.39
CA VAL A 38 3.12 -0.98 10.96
C VAL A 38 2.54 0.05 11.93
N THR A 39 2.51 1.29 11.50
CA THR A 39 1.93 2.39 12.26
C THR A 39 0.42 2.29 12.09
N SER A 40 -0.23 1.82 13.13
CA SER A 40 -1.68 1.88 13.21
C SER A 40 -2.08 3.33 13.45
N ASN A 41 -2.76 3.94 12.50
CA ASN A 41 -3.21 5.32 12.56
C ASN A 41 -4.72 5.38 12.85
N ILE A 42 -5.14 6.43 13.51
CA ILE A 42 -6.55 6.76 13.72
C ILE A 42 -6.80 8.07 13.00
N SER A 43 -7.84 8.10 12.19
CA SER A 43 -8.25 9.30 11.45
C SER A 43 -9.75 9.51 11.60
N THR A 44 -10.16 10.78 11.54
CA THR A 44 -11.57 11.18 11.51
C THR A 44 -11.83 11.96 10.25
N LEU A 45 -12.82 11.53 9.47
CA LEU A 45 -13.29 12.27 8.32
C LEU A 45 -14.62 12.96 8.67
N TYR A 46 -14.78 14.18 8.17
CA TYR A 46 -15.95 15.00 8.41
C TYR A 46 -16.74 15.19 7.11
N ALA A 47 -18.01 14.81 7.13
CA ALA A 47 -18.91 15.05 6.01
C ALA A 47 -18.97 16.56 5.72
N ASN A 48 -19.07 16.91 4.44
CA ASN A 48 -19.19 18.29 3.99
C ASN A 48 -17.99 19.22 4.30
N ASP A 49 -16.89 18.72 4.87
CA ASP A 49 -15.67 19.47 4.98
C ASP A 49 -14.83 19.27 3.70
N PRO A 50 -14.53 20.34 2.95
CA PRO A 50 -13.83 20.22 1.66
C PRO A 50 -12.39 19.70 1.81
N ILE A 51 -11.85 19.69 3.00
CA ILE A 51 -10.49 19.22 3.28
C ILE A 51 -10.53 17.90 4.05
N ALA A 52 -11.24 17.86 5.17
CA ALA A 52 -11.22 16.76 6.10
C ALA A 52 -12.24 15.62 5.78
N HIS A 53 -12.86 15.64 4.59
CA HIS A 53 -13.73 14.55 4.16
C HIS A 53 -12.95 13.37 3.55
N SER A 54 -11.67 13.52 3.31
CA SER A 54 -10.82 12.54 2.65
C SER A 54 -9.48 12.29 3.37
N LEU A 55 -8.84 11.17 3.09
CA LEU A 55 -7.55 10.78 3.66
C LEU A 55 -6.63 10.16 2.61
N CYS A 56 -5.36 10.53 2.67
CA CYS A 56 -4.27 9.87 1.98
C CYS A 56 -3.60 8.82 2.87
N PHE A 57 -3.66 7.55 2.52
CA PHE A 57 -3.01 6.49 3.30
C PHE A 57 -1.48 6.49 3.20
N THR A 58 -0.91 7.12 2.17
CA THR A 58 0.53 7.15 1.98
C THR A 58 1.25 8.02 3.00
N ASP A 59 0.66 9.14 3.36
CA ASP A 59 1.24 10.10 4.30
C ASP A 59 0.39 10.35 5.56
N GLY A 60 -0.79 9.74 5.62
CA GLY A 60 -1.71 9.85 6.75
C GLY A 60 -2.37 11.22 6.89
N LYS A 61 -2.30 12.06 5.86
CA LYS A 61 -2.87 13.41 5.90
C LYS A 61 -4.30 13.43 5.38
N GLU A 62 -5.11 14.25 6.02
CA GLU A 62 -6.43 14.62 5.56
C GLU A 62 -6.34 15.61 4.39
N GLY A 63 -7.33 15.57 3.51
CA GLY A 63 -7.50 16.61 2.51
C GLY A 63 -6.70 16.46 1.23
N GLY A 64 -7.12 15.56 0.39
CA GLY A 64 -6.81 15.66 -1.03
C GLY A 64 -7.68 16.72 -1.69
N VAL A 65 -7.35 18.01 -1.54
CA VAL A 65 -8.13 19.05 -2.20
C VAL A 65 -7.87 19.02 -3.68
N PHE A 66 -8.90 18.75 -4.46
CA PHE A 66 -8.92 19.03 -5.90
C PHE A 66 -8.92 20.56 -6.11
N GLN A 67 -7.76 21.14 -6.21
CA GLN A 67 -7.67 22.51 -6.71
C GLN A 67 -7.46 22.48 -8.22
N ASN A 68 -8.48 22.91 -8.96
CA ASN A 68 -8.39 23.32 -10.37
C ASN A 68 -7.94 22.26 -11.37
N GLY A 69 -8.32 20.99 -11.20
CA GLY A 69 -8.00 19.95 -12.18
C GLY A 69 -6.51 19.62 -12.31
N GLU A 70 -5.69 20.09 -11.40
CA GLU A 70 -4.27 19.80 -11.36
C GLU A 70 -4.03 18.36 -10.92
N PRO A 71 -3.28 17.55 -11.70
CA PRO A 71 -3.00 16.14 -11.37
C PRO A 71 -2.14 15.93 -10.11
N ARG A 72 -1.79 17.00 -9.40
CA ARG A 72 -0.83 17.00 -8.30
C ARG A 72 -1.41 16.57 -6.95
N ASN A 73 -2.73 16.58 -6.79
CA ASN A 73 -3.40 16.20 -5.54
C ASN A 73 -4.09 14.83 -5.65
N ARG A 74 -3.36 13.82 -6.16
CA ARG A 74 -3.88 12.46 -6.31
C ARG A 74 -3.85 11.64 -5.02
N CYS A 75 -3.93 12.25 -3.88
CA CYS A 75 -3.84 11.53 -2.63
C CYS A 75 -5.12 11.65 -1.80
N SER A 76 -6.24 11.31 -2.41
CA SER A 76 -7.50 11.09 -1.71
C SER A 76 -7.90 9.64 -1.90
N HIS A 77 -7.33 8.76 -1.10
CA HIS A 77 -7.53 7.31 -1.24
C HIS A 77 -8.87 6.84 -0.69
N ILE A 78 -9.39 7.53 0.32
CA ILE A 78 -10.70 7.25 0.93
C ILE A 78 -11.41 8.54 1.24
N GLU A 79 -12.71 8.56 1.01
CA GLU A 79 -13.60 9.69 1.27
C GLU A 79 -14.83 9.22 2.06
N PHE A 80 -15.39 10.13 2.84
CA PHE A 80 -16.62 9.91 3.59
C PHE A 80 -17.74 10.77 3.05
N ASP A 81 -18.93 10.20 2.88
CA ASP A 81 -20.14 10.86 2.37
C ASP A 81 -20.05 11.43 0.93
N ALA A 82 -19.03 11.08 0.17
CA ALA A 82 -18.80 11.65 -1.15
C ALA A 82 -19.94 11.36 -2.16
N TYR A 83 -20.50 10.17 -2.15
CA TYR A 83 -21.54 9.73 -3.11
C TYR A 83 -22.84 9.30 -2.44
N LYS A 84 -22.77 8.83 -1.22
CA LYS A 84 -23.91 8.37 -0.46
C LYS A 84 -23.65 8.64 1.01
N VAL A 85 -24.62 9.25 1.66
CA VAL A 85 -24.58 9.55 3.10
C VAL A 85 -24.31 8.30 3.91
N GLY A 86 -23.34 8.38 4.81
CA GLY A 86 -22.91 7.29 5.67
C GLY A 86 -21.94 6.31 5.02
N ASN A 87 -21.49 6.53 3.78
CA ASN A 87 -20.60 5.61 3.09
C ASN A 87 -19.14 6.08 3.10
N LEU A 88 -18.25 5.10 3.20
CA LEU A 88 -16.84 5.21 2.81
C LEU A 88 -16.72 4.89 1.32
N SER A 89 -15.97 5.68 0.58
CA SER A 89 -15.68 5.47 -0.84
C SER A 89 -14.17 5.50 -1.07
N VAL A 90 -13.63 4.62 -1.91
CA VAL A 90 -12.19 4.44 -2.09
C VAL A 90 -11.79 4.47 -3.57
N GLY A 91 -10.62 5.06 -3.86
CA GLY A 91 -10.01 5.06 -5.19
C GLY A 91 -10.90 5.70 -6.24
N ILE A 92 -11.45 6.86 -5.96
CA ILE A 92 -12.43 7.55 -6.82
C ILE A 92 -11.83 8.74 -7.55
N GLN A 93 -10.57 9.05 -7.31
CA GLN A 93 -9.91 10.23 -7.87
C GLN A 93 -8.71 9.88 -8.76
N GLY A 94 -8.46 10.71 -9.75
CA GLY A 94 -7.20 10.76 -10.48
C GLY A 94 -6.82 9.52 -11.30
N GLY A 95 -7.78 8.67 -11.67
CA GLY A 95 -7.53 7.42 -12.41
C GLY A 95 -7.34 6.23 -11.49
N GLU A 96 -7.44 6.41 -10.19
CA GLU A 96 -7.47 5.32 -9.23
C GLU A 96 -8.75 4.48 -9.37
N VAL A 97 -8.62 3.21 -9.05
CA VAL A 97 -9.73 2.26 -8.98
C VAL A 97 -9.69 1.61 -7.61
N GLY A 98 -10.69 1.93 -6.81
CA GLY A 98 -10.81 1.41 -5.45
C GLY A 98 -11.83 0.30 -5.31
N ARG A 99 -11.62 -0.54 -4.31
CA ARG A 99 -12.57 -1.52 -3.83
C ARG A 99 -12.54 -1.56 -2.33
N ILE A 100 -13.71 -1.63 -1.74
CA ILE A 100 -13.87 -1.77 -0.30
C ILE A 100 -14.82 -2.92 0.00
N LEU A 101 -14.43 -3.75 0.94
CA LEU A 101 -15.18 -4.93 1.36
C LEU A 101 -15.43 -4.83 2.86
N ASP A 102 -16.69 -4.91 3.27
CA ASP A 102 -17.11 -5.06 4.66
C ASP A 102 -16.93 -6.53 5.08
N LEU A 103 -16.05 -6.79 6.03
CA LEU A 103 -15.79 -8.12 6.58
C LEU A 103 -16.68 -8.45 7.79
N GLY A 104 -17.50 -7.51 8.23
CA GLY A 104 -18.26 -7.63 9.48
C GLY A 104 -17.45 -7.21 10.71
N THR A 105 -17.96 -7.59 11.86
CA THR A 105 -17.35 -7.30 13.15
C THR A 105 -16.22 -8.27 13.49
N ASP A 106 -15.38 -7.87 14.42
CA ASP A 106 -14.30 -8.73 14.94
C ASP A 106 -14.84 -10.02 15.57
N ASP A 107 -15.99 -9.95 16.23
CA ASP A 107 -16.67 -11.13 16.79
C ASP A 107 -17.17 -12.09 15.71
N GLU A 108 -17.71 -11.58 14.61
CA GLU A 108 -18.16 -12.39 13.47
C GLU A 108 -16.97 -13.06 12.80
N LEU A 109 -15.90 -12.32 12.55
CA LEU A 109 -14.66 -12.86 12.01
C LEU A 109 -14.01 -13.89 12.94
N SER A 110 -14.02 -13.63 14.24
CA SER A 110 -13.50 -14.57 15.24
C SER A 110 -14.28 -15.89 15.26
N LYS A 111 -15.59 -15.83 15.15
CA LYS A 111 -16.44 -17.02 15.04
C LYS A 111 -16.21 -17.77 13.73
N GLN A 112 -16.12 -17.04 12.63
CA GLN A 112 -15.94 -17.61 11.29
C GLN A 112 -14.57 -18.30 11.13
N TYR A 113 -13.49 -17.65 11.59
CA TYR A 113 -12.12 -18.12 11.39
C TYR A 113 -11.46 -18.70 12.63
N GLY A 114 -12.10 -18.60 13.80
CA GLY A 114 -11.60 -19.18 15.05
C GLY A 114 -10.26 -18.57 15.51
N TYR A 115 -10.00 -17.29 15.24
CA TYR A 115 -8.83 -16.63 15.78
C TYR A 115 -9.14 -16.05 17.17
N GLN A 116 -8.09 -15.92 17.99
CA GLN A 116 -8.19 -15.28 19.29
C GLN A 116 -7.65 -13.87 19.19
N GLN A 117 -8.44 -12.90 19.62
CA GLN A 117 -7.94 -11.55 19.81
C GLN A 117 -6.81 -11.56 20.84
N THR A 118 -5.68 -11.02 20.46
CA THR A 118 -4.62 -10.73 21.43
C THR A 118 -4.84 -9.35 22.02
N VAL A 119 -5.13 -9.30 23.30
CA VAL A 119 -5.17 -8.06 24.07
C VAL A 119 -3.74 -7.51 24.18
N GLY A 120 -3.48 -6.27 23.81
CA GLY A 120 -2.16 -5.63 23.81
C GLY A 120 -1.94 -4.79 22.56
N ARG A 121 -0.82 -4.32 22.20
CA ARG A 121 -0.54 -3.34 21.15
C ARG A 121 -1.29 -3.58 19.82
N GLY A 122 -2.25 -2.77 19.53
CA GLY A 122 -2.93 -2.78 18.26
C GLY A 122 -4.20 -3.63 18.19
N GLN A 123 -4.94 -3.75 19.24
CA GLN A 123 -5.93 -4.78 19.44
C GLN A 123 -7.35 -4.36 19.17
N GLY A 124 -8.22 -5.37 19.08
CA GLY A 124 -9.58 -5.25 18.65
C GLY A 124 -9.68 -5.13 17.12
N PHE A 125 -8.68 -5.59 16.41
CA PHE A 125 -8.55 -5.42 14.97
C PHE A 125 -7.99 -6.72 14.39
N ALA A 126 -8.76 -7.44 13.65
CA ALA A 126 -8.37 -8.73 13.09
C ALA A 126 -6.95 -8.69 12.52
N SER A 127 -6.13 -9.65 12.92
CA SER A 127 -4.76 -9.75 12.39
C SER A 127 -4.81 -10.29 10.96
N ILE A 128 -5.05 -9.42 9.99
CA ILE A 128 -5.02 -9.73 8.58
C ILE A 128 -3.66 -9.31 8.03
N GLU A 129 -3.03 -10.19 7.27
CA GLU A 129 -1.75 -9.97 6.60
C GLU A 129 -1.92 -10.21 5.10
N PHE A 130 -1.20 -9.46 4.28
CA PHE A 130 -1.03 -9.77 2.86
C PHE A 130 0.37 -10.31 2.65
N ARG A 131 0.45 -11.59 2.25
CA ARG A 131 1.72 -12.27 2.08
C ARG A 131 1.68 -13.21 0.89
N ASP A 132 2.72 -13.18 0.05
CA ASP A 132 2.86 -14.03 -1.13
C ASP A 132 1.62 -14.00 -2.04
N GLY A 133 1.03 -12.82 -2.21
CA GLY A 133 -0.19 -12.62 -3.00
C GLY A 133 -1.48 -13.12 -2.35
N LYS A 134 -1.45 -13.47 -1.06
CA LYS A 134 -2.61 -14.00 -0.32
C LYS A 134 -3.01 -13.12 0.83
N LEU A 135 -4.30 -12.97 1.02
CA LEU A 135 -4.88 -12.41 2.24
C LEU A 135 -5.01 -13.52 3.28
N LEU A 136 -4.38 -13.33 4.41
CA LEU A 136 -4.31 -14.31 5.48
C LEU A 136 -4.82 -13.72 6.79
N ILE A 137 -5.69 -14.46 7.48
CA ILE A 137 -6.03 -14.16 8.87
C ILE A 137 -5.13 -14.97 9.81
N VAL A 138 -4.52 -14.31 10.77
CA VAL A 138 -3.64 -14.93 11.76
C VAL A 138 -4.48 -15.46 12.91
N LYS A 139 -4.67 -16.78 12.95
CA LYS A 139 -5.46 -17.45 14.01
C LYS A 139 -4.72 -17.47 15.36
N ASN A 140 -3.44 -17.74 15.31
CA ASN A 140 -2.60 -17.78 16.51
C ASN A 140 -1.18 -17.30 16.16
N ARG A 141 -0.80 -16.14 16.70
CA ARG A 141 0.53 -15.56 16.46
C ARG A 141 1.66 -16.42 17.01
N ARG A 142 1.48 -17.04 18.18
CA ARG A 142 2.53 -17.85 18.82
C ARG A 142 2.78 -19.14 18.04
N ALA A 143 1.70 -19.79 17.58
CA ALA A 143 1.79 -21.01 16.78
C ALA A 143 2.04 -20.74 15.30
N GLY A 144 2.00 -19.48 14.86
CA GLY A 144 2.17 -19.12 13.45
C GLY A 144 1.03 -19.59 12.55
N THR A 145 -0.11 -19.99 13.14
CA THR A 145 -1.24 -20.54 12.39
C THR A 145 -1.97 -19.44 11.64
N ARG A 146 -2.13 -19.63 10.34
CA ARG A 146 -2.81 -18.71 9.41
C ARG A 146 -3.86 -19.46 8.62
N GLN A 147 -4.87 -18.73 8.18
CA GLN A 147 -5.90 -19.22 7.27
C GLN A 147 -6.10 -18.22 6.15
N GLU A 148 -6.21 -18.69 4.91
CA GLU A 148 -6.47 -17.83 3.76
C GLU A 148 -7.93 -17.39 3.76
N LEU A 149 -8.14 -16.09 3.50
CA LEU A 149 -9.44 -15.46 3.28
C LEU A 149 -9.83 -15.64 1.80
N THR A 150 -10.20 -16.85 1.41
CA THR A 150 -10.36 -17.21 -0.01
C THR A 150 -11.56 -16.55 -0.66
N GLU A 151 -12.69 -16.49 0.05
CA GLU A 151 -13.91 -15.86 -0.48
C GLU A 151 -13.75 -14.34 -0.57
N GLU A 152 -13.21 -13.73 0.47
CA GLU A 152 -12.95 -12.29 0.54
C GLU A 152 -11.92 -11.89 -0.51
N ARG A 153 -10.91 -12.71 -0.74
CA ARG A 153 -9.94 -12.49 -1.79
C ARG A 153 -10.61 -12.50 -3.16
N ARG A 154 -11.45 -13.49 -3.46
CA ARG A 154 -12.13 -13.59 -4.74
C ARG A 154 -13.04 -12.40 -5.01
N LEU A 155 -13.83 -11.98 -4.01
CA LEU A 155 -14.67 -10.79 -4.10
C LEU A 155 -13.83 -9.51 -4.26
N PHE A 156 -12.71 -9.45 -3.54
CA PHE A 156 -11.82 -8.32 -3.55
C PHE A 156 -11.02 -8.18 -4.86
N GLU A 157 -10.68 -9.29 -5.49
CA GLU A 157 -9.98 -9.33 -6.79
C GLU A 157 -10.95 -9.16 -7.97
N ALA A 158 -12.23 -9.44 -7.79
CA ALA A 158 -13.23 -9.30 -8.83
C ALA A 158 -13.24 -7.86 -9.38
N SER A 159 -13.20 -7.73 -10.70
CA SER A 159 -12.94 -6.46 -11.38
C SER A 159 -14.07 -5.44 -11.33
N ARG A 160 -15.25 -5.85 -10.89
CA ARG A 160 -16.42 -4.97 -10.80
C ARG A 160 -16.98 -5.09 -9.39
N GLY A 161 -16.73 -4.14 -8.58
CA GLY A 161 -17.21 -4.21 -7.26
C GLY A 161 -17.18 -2.90 -6.56
N MET A 162 -17.61 -2.91 -5.42
CA MET A 162 -18.00 -1.85 -4.55
C MET A 162 -16.82 -0.95 -4.22
N SER A 163 -16.72 0.19 -4.91
CA SER A 163 -15.82 1.28 -4.48
C SER A 163 -16.35 2.00 -3.25
N SER A 164 -17.55 1.63 -2.79
CA SER A 164 -18.20 2.28 -1.66
C SER A 164 -18.89 1.25 -0.77
N ALA A 165 -18.82 1.43 0.54
CA ALA A 165 -19.48 0.64 1.56
C ALA A 165 -20.02 1.53 2.67
N GLU A 166 -21.16 1.16 3.26
CA GLU A 166 -21.70 1.83 4.43
C GLU A 166 -20.74 1.73 5.62
N ALA A 167 -20.43 2.86 6.26
CA ALA A 167 -19.58 2.90 7.44
C ALA A 167 -20.37 2.47 8.67
N LYS A 168 -20.07 1.27 9.20
CA LYS A 168 -20.72 0.72 10.39
C LYS A 168 -19.72 0.63 11.54
N ALA A 169 -20.07 1.19 12.67
CA ALA A 169 -19.21 1.12 13.86
C ALA A 169 -18.97 -0.34 14.28
N GLY A 170 -17.70 -0.65 14.61
CA GLY A 170 -17.25 -2.00 14.97
C GLY A 170 -16.94 -2.91 13.80
N HIS A 171 -17.24 -2.53 12.55
CA HIS A 171 -16.94 -3.32 11.38
C HIS A 171 -15.49 -3.11 10.88
N ILE A 172 -14.95 -4.18 10.35
CA ILE A 172 -13.63 -4.24 9.73
C ILE A 172 -13.81 -4.27 8.22
N TYR A 173 -13.04 -3.45 7.53
CA TYR A 173 -13.05 -3.36 6.06
C TYR A 173 -11.67 -3.66 5.51
N LEU A 174 -11.65 -4.22 4.32
CA LEU A 174 -10.48 -4.24 3.46
C LEU A 174 -10.69 -3.30 2.30
N ALA A 175 -9.71 -2.43 2.04
CA ALA A 175 -9.69 -1.58 0.87
C ALA A 175 -8.48 -1.89 0.00
N ARG A 176 -8.68 -1.97 -1.30
CA ARG A 176 -7.65 -2.06 -2.31
C ARG A 176 -7.79 -0.90 -3.28
N ILE A 177 -6.70 -0.21 -3.52
CA ILE A 177 -6.64 0.91 -4.44
C ILE A 177 -5.53 0.62 -5.45
N THR A 178 -5.85 0.74 -6.73
CA THR A 178 -4.93 0.59 -7.85
C THR A 178 -5.04 1.81 -8.74
N ASP A 179 -4.05 2.06 -9.59
CA ASP A 179 -4.09 3.15 -10.56
C ASP A 179 -4.11 2.58 -11.97
N SER A 180 -5.03 3.05 -12.80
CA SER A 180 -5.16 2.65 -14.20
C SER A 180 -3.98 3.09 -15.06
N HIS A 181 -3.25 4.12 -14.65
CA HIS A 181 -2.10 4.67 -15.36
C HIS A 181 -0.77 4.14 -14.84
N ASN A 182 -0.73 3.62 -13.60
CA ASN A 182 0.44 3.03 -12.98
C ASN A 182 0.11 1.63 -12.45
N ARG A 183 0.44 0.61 -13.22
CA ARG A 183 0.13 -0.79 -12.88
C ARG A 183 0.86 -1.31 -11.64
N ASP A 184 1.96 -0.68 -11.28
CA ASP A 184 2.76 -1.06 -10.11
C ASP A 184 2.22 -0.40 -8.82
N PHE A 185 1.29 0.55 -8.97
CA PHE A 185 0.67 1.18 -7.82
C PHE A 185 -0.44 0.31 -7.26
N GLN A 186 -0.27 -0.07 -6.02
CA GLN A 186 -1.28 -0.79 -5.24
C GLN A 186 -1.16 -0.41 -3.77
N ILE A 187 -2.28 -0.06 -3.18
CA ILE A 187 -2.43 0.11 -1.74
C ILE A 187 -3.46 -0.89 -1.24
N LEU A 188 -3.10 -1.62 -0.20
CA LEU A 188 -3.98 -2.49 0.56
C LEU A 188 -4.07 -1.95 1.98
N VAL A 189 -5.28 -1.73 2.43
CA VAL A 189 -5.57 -1.14 3.75
C VAL A 189 -6.60 -1.97 4.47
N LYS A 190 -6.37 -2.18 5.75
CA LYS A 190 -7.35 -2.69 6.68
C LYS A 190 -7.87 -1.53 7.53
N LEU A 191 -9.18 -1.44 7.69
CA LEU A 191 -9.87 -0.38 8.41
C LEU A 191 -10.73 -1.01 9.51
N LEU A 192 -10.80 -0.38 10.68
CA LEU A 192 -11.79 -0.63 11.72
C LEU A 192 -12.53 0.67 12.00
N VAL A 193 -13.81 0.71 11.70
CA VAL A 193 -14.64 1.88 12.01
C VAL A 193 -14.92 1.90 13.51
N LEU A 194 -14.46 2.93 14.19
CA LEU A 194 -14.65 3.11 15.63
C LEU A 194 -15.99 3.79 15.92
N THR A 195 -16.31 4.84 15.15
CA THR A 195 -17.59 5.55 15.21
C THR A 195 -18.02 5.97 13.82
N ALA A 196 -19.32 5.96 13.57
CA ALA A 196 -19.90 6.48 12.34
C ALA A 196 -21.15 7.28 12.67
N ARG A 197 -21.22 8.50 12.15
CA ARG A 197 -22.36 9.42 12.21
C ARG A 197 -22.66 9.89 10.80
N PRO A 198 -23.60 9.25 10.10
CA PRO A 198 -23.95 9.60 8.74
C PRO A 198 -24.29 11.09 8.60
N GLY A 199 -23.69 11.77 7.61
CA GLY A 199 -23.84 13.20 7.40
C GLY A 199 -23.01 14.09 8.33
N GLU A 200 -22.28 13.53 9.29
CA GLU A 200 -21.41 14.27 10.22
C GLU A 200 -19.95 13.83 10.13
N SER A 201 -19.64 12.60 10.58
CA SER A 201 -18.25 12.14 10.66
C SER A 201 -18.12 10.63 10.76
N VAL A 202 -16.95 10.14 10.39
CA VAL A 202 -16.52 8.77 10.65
C VAL A 202 -15.12 8.78 11.26
N THR A 203 -14.92 8.03 12.33
CA THR A 203 -13.60 7.78 12.90
C THR A 203 -13.25 6.32 12.71
N PHE A 204 -12.09 6.06 12.17
CA PHE A 204 -11.59 4.71 11.96
C PHE A 204 -10.10 4.60 12.25
N ARG A 205 -9.72 3.40 12.61
CA ARG A 205 -8.33 2.97 12.68
C ARG A 205 -7.96 2.31 11.38
N TRP A 206 -6.75 2.53 10.90
CA TRP A 206 -6.29 1.93 9.66
C TRP A 206 -4.85 1.44 9.74
N GLU A 207 -4.53 0.48 8.89
CA GLU A 207 -3.23 -0.18 8.80
C GLU A 207 -2.99 -0.58 7.35
N LEU A 208 -1.84 -0.22 6.80
CA LEU A 208 -1.36 -0.73 5.51
C LEU A 208 -0.97 -2.21 5.64
N LEU A 209 -1.30 -3.02 4.63
CA LEU A 209 -1.02 -4.46 4.59
C LEU A 209 0.19 -4.81 3.72
#